data_46118d2d74f350f1fe48ee94e5160ab3
#
_entry.id   46118d2d74f350f1fe48ee94e5160ab3
#
_cell.length_a   1.000
_cell.length_b   1.000
_cell.length_c   1.000
_cell.angle_alpha   90.00
_cell.angle_beta   90.00
_cell.angle_gamma   90.00
#
_symmetry.space_group_name_H-M   'P 1'
#
loop_
_entity.id
_entity.type
_entity.pdbx_description
1 polymer ?
#
loop_
_entity_poly.entity_id
_entity_poly.type
_entity_poly.pdbx_seq_one_letter_code
_entity_poly.pdbx_strand_id
1 'polypeptide(L)'
;MKKITTALLGLTAVATMASVASTATAATAMRCSHQLPPGHHIAKVIDRWAAEIESQSGGDIDVQVFGANSLVGAKKNIVSVAKGDIDCGFSVNFQWGKTLPMMNVTLAPFAFGDINLWRKWPGTKSAAFLNKKLLEKGVHNAVWLFTTNSSVFSSKGKALIKPADFKGLKIRGLAPAFNKSLQALGAAPSSMSGSKVYPALATGVID
;
A
#
# COMPACT_ATOMS: atom_id res chain seq x y z
N MET A 1 39.18 -44.59 78.27
CA MET A 1 39.26 -44.77 76.81
C MET A 1 37.86 -44.55 76.22
N LYS A 2 37.47 -43.37 75.81
CA LYS A 2 36.19 -43.12 75.09
C LYS A 2 36.49 -42.17 73.90
N LYS A 3 36.24 -42.70 72.73
CA LYS A 3 36.43 -41.95 71.46
C LYS A 3 35.19 -41.09 71.24
N ILE A 4 35.42 -39.77 71.05
CA ILE A 4 34.38 -38.80 70.72
C ILE A 4 34.42 -38.67 69.22
N THR A 5 33.35 -39.05 68.55
CA THR A 5 33.16 -38.93 67.10
C THR A 5 32.41 -37.63 66.85
N THR A 6 33.04 -36.64 66.22
CA THR A 6 32.45 -35.37 65.83
C THR A 6 31.74 -35.51 64.51
N ALA A 7 30.41 -35.37 64.48
CA ALA A 7 29.64 -35.35 63.27
C ALA A 7 29.61 -33.93 62.67
N LEU A 8 30.10 -33.77 61.45
CA LEU A 8 30.06 -32.51 60.69
C LEU A 8 28.72 -32.48 59.92
N LEU A 9 27.81 -31.61 60.32
CA LEU A 9 26.61 -31.29 59.51
C LEU A 9 26.99 -30.34 58.39
N GLY A 10 27.02 -30.84 57.17
CA GLY A 10 27.12 -30.04 55.94
C GLY A 10 25.74 -29.44 55.56
N LEU A 11 25.63 -28.15 55.67
CA LEU A 11 24.45 -27.37 55.25
C LEU A 11 24.58 -27.08 53.77
N THR A 12 23.92 -27.85 52.92
CA THR A 12 23.83 -27.58 51.47
C THR A 12 22.72 -26.58 51.22
N ALA A 13 23.08 -25.32 50.93
CA ALA A 13 22.19 -24.28 50.46
C ALA A 13 21.88 -24.55 48.97
N VAL A 14 20.68 -25.03 48.67
CA VAL A 14 20.15 -25.13 47.31
C VAL A 14 19.65 -23.74 46.92
N ALA A 15 20.43 -23.00 46.11
CA ALA A 15 20.01 -21.76 45.50
C ALA A 15 19.04 -22.09 44.34
N THR A 16 17.73 -21.99 44.57
CA THR A 16 16.70 -22.04 43.52
C THR A 16 16.80 -20.78 42.71
N MET A 17 17.49 -20.79 41.54
CA MET A 17 17.36 -19.78 40.49
C MET A 17 15.95 -19.90 39.89
N ALA A 18 15.04 -19.04 40.33
CA ALA A 18 13.78 -18.83 39.66
C ALA A 18 14.08 -18.18 38.28
N SER A 19 14.12 -19.02 37.25
CA SER A 19 14.14 -18.56 35.87
C SER A 19 12.83 -17.81 35.59
N VAL A 20 12.88 -16.49 35.56
CA VAL A 20 11.78 -15.68 35.05
C VAL A 20 11.74 -15.96 33.55
N ALA A 21 10.94 -16.96 33.15
CA ALA A 21 10.63 -17.16 31.74
C ALA A 21 9.83 -15.93 31.29
N SER A 22 10.51 -14.96 30.66
CA SER A 22 9.82 -13.93 29.89
C SER A 22 9.00 -14.65 28.84
N THR A 23 7.68 -14.64 28.99
CA THR A 23 6.76 -15.06 27.93
C THR A 23 6.93 -14.06 26.79
N ALA A 24 7.79 -14.39 25.82
CA ALA A 24 7.86 -13.64 24.58
C ALA A 24 6.46 -13.78 23.93
N THR A 25 5.66 -12.73 24.02
CA THR A 25 4.42 -12.63 23.25
C THR A 25 4.82 -12.65 21.79
N ALA A 26 4.27 -13.60 21.00
CA ALA A 26 4.53 -13.63 19.57
C ALA A 26 4.03 -12.32 18.94
N ALA A 27 4.87 -11.69 18.13
CA ALA A 27 4.51 -10.46 17.43
C ALA A 27 3.23 -10.64 16.61
N THR A 28 2.36 -9.65 16.62
CA THR A 28 1.16 -9.64 15.79
C THR A 28 1.56 -9.35 14.35
N ALA A 29 1.41 -10.33 13.46
CA ALA A 29 1.69 -10.16 12.05
C ALA A 29 0.64 -9.26 11.40
N MET A 30 1.09 -8.20 10.70
CA MET A 30 0.26 -7.26 9.94
C MET A 30 0.63 -7.34 8.46
N ARG A 31 -0.19 -7.99 7.66
CA ARG A 31 0.05 -8.22 6.23
C ARG A 31 -0.47 -7.07 5.41
N CYS A 32 0.42 -6.34 4.75
CA CYS A 32 0.15 -5.15 3.95
C CYS A 32 0.49 -5.38 2.48
N SER A 33 -0.41 -5.02 1.57
CA SER A 33 -0.22 -5.25 0.14
C SER A 33 -0.25 -3.96 -0.68
N HIS A 34 0.59 -3.88 -1.73
CA HIS A 34 0.53 -2.81 -2.72
C HIS A 34 0.97 -3.27 -4.13
N GLN A 35 0.58 -2.48 -5.15
CA GLN A 35 0.90 -2.78 -6.55
C GLN A 35 2.21 -2.18 -7.07
N LEU A 36 2.87 -1.35 -6.28
CA LEU A 36 4.02 -0.55 -6.74
C LEU A 36 5.28 -1.42 -6.87
N PRO A 37 6.10 -1.22 -7.91
CA PRO A 37 7.37 -1.93 -8.02
C PRO A 37 8.36 -1.45 -6.94
N PRO A 38 9.36 -2.27 -6.55
CA PRO A 38 10.28 -1.95 -5.45
C PRO A 38 11.04 -0.63 -5.62
N GLY A 39 11.35 -0.23 -6.85
CA GLY A 39 12.03 1.04 -7.14
C GLY A 39 11.15 2.29 -7.00
N HIS A 40 9.84 2.14 -6.80
CA HIS A 40 8.92 3.26 -6.71
C HIS A 40 9.11 4.03 -5.39
N HIS A 41 9.15 5.38 -5.45
CA HIS A 41 9.37 6.20 -4.25
C HIS A 41 8.35 5.95 -3.13
N ILE A 42 7.07 5.71 -3.47
CA ILE A 42 6.05 5.36 -2.46
C ILE A 42 6.29 3.97 -1.86
N ALA A 43 6.77 2.98 -2.63
CA ALA A 43 7.12 1.68 -2.07
C ALA A 43 8.17 1.84 -0.96
N LYS A 44 9.24 2.62 -1.22
CA LYS A 44 10.26 2.95 -0.20
C LYS A 44 9.70 3.70 1.02
N VAL A 45 8.65 4.52 0.85
CA VAL A 45 7.97 5.17 1.98
C VAL A 45 7.19 4.13 2.80
N ILE A 46 6.52 3.19 2.14
CA ILE A 46 5.80 2.10 2.80
C ILE A 46 6.75 1.21 3.61
N ASP A 47 7.91 0.85 3.03
CA ASP A 47 8.91 0.04 3.71
C ASP A 47 9.44 0.74 4.98
N ARG A 48 9.71 2.06 4.90
CA ARG A 48 10.12 2.85 6.08
C ARG A 48 9.01 2.97 7.12
N TRP A 49 7.76 3.13 6.70
CA TRP A 49 6.61 3.16 7.58
C TRP A 49 6.44 1.83 8.32
N ALA A 50 6.65 0.70 7.65
CA ALA A 50 6.62 -0.62 8.27
C ALA A 50 7.68 -0.76 9.36
N ALA A 51 8.94 -0.44 9.03
CA ALA A 51 10.04 -0.47 9.99
C ALA A 51 9.83 0.47 11.19
N GLU A 52 9.19 1.62 10.99
CA GLU A 52 8.86 2.56 12.06
C GLU A 52 7.81 1.98 13.02
N ILE A 53 6.77 1.31 12.49
CA ILE A 53 5.77 0.64 13.33
C ILE A 53 6.41 -0.47 14.15
N GLU A 54 7.24 -1.32 13.54
CA GLU A 54 7.96 -2.39 14.25
C GLU A 54 8.82 -1.82 15.38
N SER A 55 9.56 -0.76 15.09
CA SER A 55 10.41 -0.08 16.06
C SER A 55 9.60 0.57 17.20
N GLN A 56 8.53 1.30 16.88
CA GLN A 56 7.71 2.01 17.88
C GLN A 56 6.85 1.07 18.72
N SER A 57 6.48 -0.11 18.17
CA SER A 57 5.78 -1.14 18.92
C SER A 57 6.71 -2.00 19.79
N GLY A 58 8.03 -1.76 19.77
CA GLY A 58 8.98 -2.61 20.47
C GLY A 58 9.03 -4.04 19.95
N GLY A 59 8.59 -4.28 18.70
CA GLY A 59 8.50 -5.59 18.08
C GLY A 59 7.17 -6.33 18.32
N ASP A 60 6.20 -5.70 18.97
CA ASP A 60 4.87 -6.31 19.18
C ASP A 60 4.06 -6.44 17.88
N ILE A 61 4.41 -5.65 16.86
CA ILE A 61 3.80 -5.69 15.52
C ILE A 61 4.87 -6.00 14.47
N ASP A 62 4.69 -7.10 13.74
CA ASP A 62 5.51 -7.51 12.59
C ASP A 62 4.78 -7.08 11.30
N VAL A 63 5.27 -6.04 10.61
CA VAL A 63 4.63 -5.49 9.41
C VAL A 63 5.20 -6.10 8.14
N GLN A 64 4.50 -7.05 7.59
CA GLN A 64 4.87 -7.77 6.38
C GLN A 64 4.37 -7.05 5.12
N VAL A 65 5.26 -6.39 4.38
CA VAL A 65 4.93 -5.63 3.16
C VAL A 65 5.08 -6.49 1.91
N PHE A 66 4.00 -6.66 1.17
CA PHE A 66 3.93 -7.41 -0.08
C PHE A 66 3.74 -6.46 -1.28
N GLY A 67 4.85 -6.10 -1.92
CA GLY A 67 4.87 -5.20 -3.07
C GLY A 67 4.57 -5.87 -4.41
N ALA A 68 4.47 -5.08 -5.47
CA ALA A 68 4.34 -5.52 -6.87
C ALA A 68 3.21 -6.52 -7.17
N ASN A 69 2.13 -6.50 -6.39
CA ASN A 69 1.00 -7.46 -6.44
C ASN A 69 1.37 -8.90 -6.01
N SER A 70 2.39 -9.10 -5.20
CA SER A 70 2.86 -10.45 -4.82
C SER A 70 1.87 -11.20 -3.92
N LEU A 71 1.11 -10.51 -3.06
CA LEU A 71 0.10 -11.13 -2.19
C LEU A 71 -1.28 -11.10 -2.83
N VAL A 72 -1.76 -9.90 -3.20
CA VAL A 72 -3.04 -9.72 -3.90
C VAL A 72 -2.88 -8.75 -5.05
N GLY A 73 -3.59 -8.99 -6.14
CA GLY A 73 -3.58 -8.10 -7.29
C GLY A 73 -4.24 -6.75 -6.98
N ALA A 74 -3.76 -5.68 -7.61
CA ALA A 74 -4.21 -4.30 -7.38
C ALA A 74 -5.74 -4.10 -7.37
N LYS A 75 -6.46 -4.80 -8.24
CA LYS A 75 -7.94 -4.72 -8.32
C LYS A 75 -8.65 -5.41 -7.15
N LYS A 76 -7.99 -6.36 -6.48
CA LYS A 76 -8.54 -7.12 -5.36
C LYS A 76 -8.13 -6.54 -4.01
N ASN A 77 -7.06 -5.74 -3.96
CA ASN A 77 -6.45 -5.23 -2.74
C ASN A 77 -7.49 -4.62 -1.77
N ILE A 78 -8.34 -3.74 -2.30
CA ILE A 78 -9.39 -3.06 -1.55
C ILE A 78 -10.41 -4.03 -0.94
N VAL A 79 -10.87 -5.00 -1.75
CA VAL A 79 -11.86 -5.99 -1.30
C VAL A 79 -11.26 -6.93 -0.27
N SER A 80 -9.98 -7.27 -0.43
CA SER A 80 -9.28 -8.13 0.53
C SER A 80 -9.11 -7.47 1.89
N VAL A 81 -8.83 -6.15 1.96
CA VAL A 81 -8.84 -5.40 3.22
C VAL A 81 -10.24 -5.37 3.83
N ALA A 82 -11.26 -5.04 3.04
CA ALA A 82 -12.64 -4.96 3.52
C ALA A 82 -13.19 -6.30 4.06
N LYS A 83 -12.66 -7.42 3.59
CA LYS A 83 -13.02 -8.77 4.05
C LYS A 83 -12.15 -9.29 5.19
N GLY A 84 -11.03 -8.61 5.50
CA GLY A 84 -10.05 -9.08 6.46
C GLY A 84 -9.12 -10.18 5.93
N ASP A 85 -9.06 -10.40 4.59
CA ASP A 85 -8.11 -11.35 4.00
C ASP A 85 -6.66 -10.87 4.17
N ILE A 86 -6.46 -9.55 4.24
CA ILE A 86 -5.22 -8.85 4.56
C ILE A 86 -5.51 -7.68 5.51
N ASP A 87 -4.54 -7.29 6.32
CA ASP A 87 -4.74 -6.31 7.39
C ASP A 87 -4.69 -4.87 6.86
N CYS A 88 -3.83 -4.59 5.87
CA CYS A 88 -3.77 -3.29 5.21
C CYS A 88 -3.47 -3.37 3.71
N GLY A 89 -3.81 -2.30 3.00
CA GLY A 89 -3.57 -2.19 1.57
C GLY A 89 -3.32 -0.76 1.13
N PHE A 90 -2.26 -0.54 0.35
CA PHE A 90 -1.99 0.74 -0.27
C PHE A 90 -2.51 0.71 -1.70
N SER A 91 -3.60 1.44 -1.92
CA SER A 91 -4.31 1.45 -3.20
C SER A 91 -4.41 2.86 -3.75
N VAL A 92 -4.25 3.00 -5.07
CA VAL A 92 -4.49 4.28 -5.73
C VAL A 92 -5.99 4.56 -5.83
N ASN A 93 -6.38 5.81 -5.65
CA ASN A 93 -7.78 6.23 -5.51
C ASN A 93 -8.70 5.73 -6.63
N PHE A 94 -8.25 5.74 -7.88
CA PHE A 94 -9.06 5.32 -9.01
C PHE A 94 -9.43 3.82 -8.99
N GLN A 95 -8.76 3.00 -8.22
CA GLN A 95 -9.13 1.58 -8.07
C GLN A 95 -10.44 1.42 -7.30
N TRP A 96 -10.80 2.39 -6.47
CA TRP A 96 -12.10 2.48 -5.82
C TRP A 96 -13.23 2.88 -6.76
N GLY A 97 -12.92 3.40 -7.96
CA GLY A 97 -13.88 4.07 -8.83
C GLY A 97 -15.10 3.25 -9.26
N LYS A 98 -15.06 1.91 -9.16
CA LYS A 98 -16.23 1.05 -9.38
C LYS A 98 -17.13 0.96 -8.14
N THR A 99 -16.53 0.93 -6.95
CA THR A 99 -17.24 0.75 -5.67
C THR A 99 -17.64 2.09 -5.06
N LEU A 100 -16.77 3.08 -5.19
CA LEU A 100 -16.95 4.45 -4.73
C LEU A 100 -16.60 5.43 -5.87
N PRO A 101 -17.54 5.74 -6.78
CA PRO A 101 -17.27 6.59 -7.95
C PRO A 101 -16.70 7.96 -7.62
N MET A 102 -17.03 8.53 -6.43
CA MET A 102 -16.50 9.81 -5.97
C MET A 102 -14.97 9.80 -5.77
N MET A 103 -14.33 8.66 -5.60
CA MET A 103 -12.86 8.57 -5.52
C MET A 103 -12.18 8.99 -6.83
N ASN A 104 -12.91 8.98 -7.96
CA ASN A 104 -12.39 9.45 -9.24
C ASN A 104 -12.21 10.98 -9.31
N VAL A 105 -12.72 11.76 -8.35
CA VAL A 105 -12.53 13.22 -8.32
C VAL A 105 -11.05 13.60 -8.35
N THR A 106 -10.20 12.79 -7.75
CA THR A 106 -8.74 13.00 -7.73
C THR A 106 -8.07 12.82 -9.09
N LEU A 107 -8.80 12.29 -10.07
CA LEU A 107 -8.35 12.15 -11.47
C LEU A 107 -8.96 13.20 -12.39
N ALA A 108 -9.75 14.14 -11.87
CA ALA A 108 -10.36 15.18 -12.70
C ALA A 108 -9.24 16.03 -13.33
N PRO A 109 -9.21 16.16 -14.68
CA PRO A 109 -8.18 16.92 -15.36
C PRO A 109 -8.16 18.36 -14.83
N PHE A 110 -6.95 18.87 -14.57
CA PHE A 110 -6.68 20.25 -14.12
C PHE A 110 -7.26 20.64 -12.74
N ALA A 111 -8.02 19.76 -12.06
CA ALA A 111 -8.66 20.07 -10.77
C ALA A 111 -7.66 20.20 -9.61
N PHE A 112 -6.54 19.48 -9.67
CA PHE A 112 -5.59 19.33 -8.57
C PHE A 112 -4.14 19.55 -9.03
N GLY A 113 -3.89 20.60 -9.82
CA GLY A 113 -2.55 20.92 -10.35
C GLY A 113 -1.59 21.53 -9.34
N ASP A 114 -2.10 22.07 -8.22
CA ASP A 114 -1.27 22.72 -7.19
C ASP A 114 -0.90 21.74 -6.09
N ILE A 115 0.41 21.54 -5.84
CA ILE A 115 0.95 20.69 -4.77
C ILE A 115 0.48 21.13 -3.38
N ASN A 116 0.21 22.43 -3.17
CA ASN A 116 -0.25 22.95 -1.90
C ASN A 116 -1.67 22.50 -1.55
N LEU A 117 -2.51 22.22 -2.54
CA LEU A 117 -3.82 21.62 -2.34
C LEU A 117 -3.66 20.20 -1.74
N TRP A 118 -2.72 19.43 -2.27
CA TRP A 118 -2.45 18.08 -1.78
C TRP A 118 -1.87 18.07 -0.35
N ARG A 119 -1.01 19.02 -0.01
CA ARG A 119 -0.49 19.15 1.37
C ARG A 119 -1.61 19.44 2.38
N LYS A 120 -2.63 20.17 1.97
CA LYS A 120 -3.80 20.49 2.81
C LYS A 120 -4.90 19.42 2.73
N TRP A 121 -4.81 18.51 1.78
CA TRP A 121 -5.86 17.52 1.51
C TRP A 121 -6.33 16.76 2.73
N PRO A 122 -5.49 16.18 3.60
CA PRO A 122 -5.93 15.40 4.75
C PRO A 122 -6.88 16.15 5.69
N GLY A 123 -6.73 17.46 5.82
CA GLY A 123 -7.56 18.33 6.66
C GLY A 123 -8.82 18.88 5.98
N THR A 124 -9.10 18.51 4.73
CA THR A 124 -10.24 19.05 3.99
C THR A 124 -11.54 18.31 4.27
N LYS A 125 -12.68 19.00 4.10
CA LYS A 125 -14.00 18.37 4.14
C LYS A 125 -14.17 17.28 3.09
N SER A 126 -13.52 17.43 1.94
CA SER A 126 -13.53 16.40 0.87
C SER A 126 -12.81 15.13 1.29
N ALA A 127 -11.64 15.24 1.91
CA ALA A 127 -10.92 14.08 2.46
C ALA A 127 -11.75 13.40 3.57
N ALA A 128 -12.32 14.18 4.49
CA ALA A 128 -13.19 13.65 5.54
C ALA A 128 -14.42 12.93 4.99
N PHE A 129 -15.04 13.47 3.94
CA PHE A 129 -16.16 12.83 3.25
C PHE A 129 -15.75 11.49 2.63
N LEU A 130 -14.60 11.45 1.93
CA LEU A 130 -14.11 10.21 1.33
C LEU A 130 -13.72 9.17 2.40
N ASN A 131 -13.10 9.60 3.50
CA ASN A 131 -12.79 8.71 4.64
C ASN A 131 -14.07 8.08 5.22
N LYS A 132 -15.13 8.88 5.41
CA LYS A 132 -16.42 8.37 5.84
C LYS A 132 -16.98 7.33 4.88
N LYS A 133 -16.88 7.57 3.57
CA LYS A 133 -17.36 6.63 2.54
C LYS A 133 -16.55 5.33 2.48
N LEU A 134 -15.27 5.38 2.78
CA LEU A 134 -14.43 4.20 2.93
C LEU A 134 -14.83 3.39 4.17
N LEU A 135 -15.08 4.08 5.29
CA LEU A 135 -15.51 3.44 6.53
C LEU A 135 -16.86 2.72 6.37
N GLU A 136 -17.81 3.30 5.61
CA GLU A 136 -19.08 2.64 5.24
C GLU A 136 -18.89 1.35 4.43
N LYS A 137 -17.69 1.13 3.87
CA LYS A 137 -17.28 -0.10 3.18
C LYS A 137 -16.39 -1.01 4.02
N GLY A 138 -16.30 -0.76 5.33
CA GLY A 138 -15.49 -1.55 6.25
C GLY A 138 -13.98 -1.28 6.16
N VAL A 139 -13.57 -0.15 5.57
CA VAL A 139 -12.16 0.21 5.41
C VAL A 139 -11.87 1.54 6.10
N HIS A 140 -10.97 1.51 7.07
CA HIS A 140 -10.43 2.72 7.69
C HIS A 140 -9.27 3.27 6.84
N ASN A 141 -9.35 4.54 6.45
CA ASN A 141 -8.24 5.21 5.77
C ASN A 141 -7.29 5.83 6.81
N ALA A 142 -6.13 5.22 7.01
CA ALA A 142 -5.14 5.69 7.98
C ALA A 142 -4.33 6.89 7.46
N VAL A 143 -4.04 6.95 6.15
CA VAL A 143 -3.17 8.00 5.59
C VAL A 143 -3.48 8.25 4.11
N TRP A 144 -3.28 9.49 3.66
CA TRP A 144 -3.25 9.89 2.27
C TRP A 144 -1.80 10.03 1.81
N LEU A 145 -1.40 9.22 0.82
CA LEU A 145 -0.08 9.29 0.21
C LEU A 145 -0.16 10.00 -1.14
N PHE A 146 0.69 10.99 -1.31
CA PHE A 146 0.79 11.74 -2.56
C PHE A 146 1.78 11.06 -3.51
N THR A 147 1.30 10.64 -4.68
CA THR A 147 2.11 9.86 -5.63
C THR A 147 2.81 10.73 -6.65
N THR A 148 2.09 11.67 -7.26
CA THR A 148 2.62 12.55 -8.32
C THR A 148 1.76 13.81 -8.47
N ASN A 149 2.39 14.91 -8.85
CA ASN A 149 1.70 16.18 -9.13
C ASN A 149 1.06 16.19 -10.52
N SER A 150 1.69 15.53 -11.48
CA SER A 150 1.19 15.48 -12.85
C SER A 150 1.47 14.12 -13.48
N SER A 151 0.69 13.79 -14.48
CA SER A 151 0.91 12.62 -15.33
C SER A 151 1.14 13.07 -16.76
N VAL A 152 2.05 12.39 -17.44
CA VAL A 152 2.35 12.60 -18.84
C VAL A 152 2.00 11.36 -19.64
N PHE A 153 1.69 11.56 -20.92
CA PHE A 153 1.59 10.47 -21.87
C PHE A 153 2.96 10.23 -22.49
N SER A 154 3.37 8.98 -22.47
CA SER A 154 4.54 8.51 -23.20
C SER A 154 4.09 7.47 -24.22
N SER A 155 4.73 7.42 -25.38
CA SER A 155 4.44 6.43 -26.41
C SER A 155 5.72 5.93 -27.06
N LYS A 156 5.67 4.70 -27.56
CA LYS A 156 6.79 4.08 -28.27
C LYS A 156 6.76 4.53 -29.74
N GLY A 157 7.82 5.23 -30.17
CA GLY A 157 8.04 5.58 -31.57
C GLY A 157 7.17 6.69 -32.16
N LYS A 158 6.25 7.30 -31.40
CA LYS A 158 5.39 8.39 -31.86
C LYS A 158 5.23 9.46 -30.80
N ALA A 159 5.54 10.72 -31.12
CA ALA A 159 5.27 11.84 -30.22
C ALA A 159 3.76 12.13 -30.13
N LEU A 160 3.25 12.38 -28.90
CA LEU A 160 1.87 12.76 -28.63
C LEU A 160 1.82 14.26 -28.33
N ILE A 161 1.59 15.06 -29.35
CA ILE A 161 1.63 16.55 -29.27
C ILE A 161 0.22 17.14 -29.30
N LYS A 162 -0.68 16.56 -30.09
CA LYS A 162 -2.05 17.05 -30.30
C LYS A 162 -3.07 15.92 -30.15
N PRO A 163 -4.36 16.22 -29.89
CA PRO A 163 -5.39 15.21 -29.70
C PRO A 163 -5.48 14.14 -30.82
N ALA A 164 -5.27 14.55 -32.07
CA ALA A 164 -5.29 13.63 -33.20
C ALA A 164 -4.21 12.53 -33.16
N ASP A 165 -3.14 12.75 -32.42
CA ASP A 165 -2.03 11.79 -32.31
C ASP A 165 -2.39 10.56 -31.47
N PHE A 166 -3.47 10.63 -30.70
CA PHE A 166 -3.99 9.52 -29.89
C PHE A 166 -4.79 8.49 -30.71
N LYS A 167 -5.25 8.88 -31.91
CA LYS A 167 -6.12 8.02 -32.73
C LYS A 167 -5.47 6.67 -33.04
N GLY A 168 -6.16 5.61 -32.69
CA GLY A 168 -5.77 4.22 -32.96
C GLY A 168 -4.73 3.65 -31.99
N LEU A 169 -4.18 4.45 -31.06
CA LEU A 169 -3.20 3.97 -30.10
C LEU A 169 -3.86 3.15 -28.98
N LYS A 170 -3.20 2.08 -28.59
CA LYS A 170 -3.53 1.28 -27.41
C LYS A 170 -2.83 1.91 -26.21
N ILE A 171 -3.55 2.60 -25.37
CA ILE A 171 -2.98 3.36 -24.24
C ILE A 171 -3.40 2.73 -22.91
N ARG A 172 -2.50 2.75 -21.92
CA ARG A 172 -2.86 2.34 -20.58
C ARG A 172 -4.03 3.15 -20.05
N GLY A 173 -5.12 2.47 -19.74
CA GLY A 173 -6.25 3.04 -19.02
C GLY A 173 -6.10 2.92 -17.50
N LEU A 174 -6.75 3.82 -16.77
CA LEU A 174 -6.72 3.86 -15.31
C LEU A 174 -8.08 3.51 -14.70
N ALA A 175 -9.09 4.33 -14.97
CA ALA A 175 -10.44 4.23 -14.43
C ALA A 175 -11.47 4.47 -15.53
N PRO A 176 -12.74 4.09 -15.35
CA PRO A 176 -13.78 4.27 -16.36
C PRO A 176 -13.89 5.70 -16.90
N ALA A 177 -13.85 6.71 -16.03
CA ALA A 177 -13.90 8.12 -16.44
C ALA A 177 -12.70 8.52 -17.29
N PHE A 178 -11.48 8.17 -16.87
CA PHE A 178 -10.26 8.42 -17.62
C PHE A 178 -10.24 7.68 -18.97
N ASN A 179 -10.73 6.44 -18.98
CA ASN A 179 -10.83 5.64 -20.22
C ASN A 179 -11.77 6.29 -21.25
N LYS A 180 -12.88 6.89 -20.80
CA LYS A 180 -13.78 7.66 -21.67
C LYS A 180 -13.08 8.84 -22.32
N SER A 181 -12.21 9.55 -21.58
CA SER A 181 -11.42 10.65 -22.14
C SER A 181 -10.45 10.14 -23.22
N LEU A 182 -9.78 9.01 -23.00
CA LEU A 182 -8.92 8.40 -24.02
C LEU A 182 -9.71 7.97 -25.26
N GLN A 183 -10.88 7.38 -25.07
CA GLN A 183 -11.78 6.99 -26.18
C GLN A 183 -12.25 8.21 -26.99
N ALA A 184 -12.56 9.31 -26.33
CA ALA A 184 -12.92 10.56 -27.00
C ALA A 184 -11.78 11.13 -27.87
N LEU A 185 -10.51 10.83 -27.52
CA LEU A 185 -9.33 11.13 -28.33
C LEU A 185 -9.07 10.08 -29.43
N GLY A 186 -9.91 9.05 -29.55
CA GLY A 186 -9.77 8.00 -30.53
C GLY A 186 -8.78 6.88 -30.15
N ALA A 187 -8.31 6.85 -28.91
CA ALA A 187 -7.45 5.78 -28.41
C ALA A 187 -8.23 4.56 -27.90
N ALA A 188 -7.57 3.42 -27.81
CA ALA A 188 -8.09 2.18 -27.22
C ALA A 188 -7.48 1.97 -25.83
N PRO A 189 -8.19 2.30 -24.74
CA PRO A 189 -7.67 2.17 -23.38
C PRO A 189 -7.64 0.71 -22.92
N SER A 190 -6.49 0.28 -22.38
CA SER A 190 -6.30 -1.02 -21.73
C SER A 190 -5.97 -0.85 -20.25
N SER A 191 -6.87 -1.24 -19.35
CA SER A 191 -6.70 -1.06 -17.91
C SER A 191 -5.78 -2.13 -17.32
N MET A 192 -4.65 -1.69 -16.74
CA MET A 192 -3.68 -2.55 -16.09
C MET A 192 -2.98 -1.88 -14.90
N SER A 193 -2.41 -2.69 -14.00
CA SER A 193 -1.58 -2.20 -12.90
C SER A 193 -0.27 -1.59 -13.41
N GLY A 194 0.33 -0.68 -12.63
CA GLY A 194 1.60 -0.05 -12.97
C GLY A 194 2.73 -1.06 -13.22
N SER A 195 2.80 -2.14 -12.46
CA SER A 195 3.80 -3.21 -12.61
C SER A 195 3.74 -3.95 -13.97
N LYS A 196 2.60 -3.89 -14.67
CA LYS A 196 2.41 -4.53 -15.98
C LYS A 196 2.69 -3.61 -17.18
N VAL A 197 2.94 -2.32 -16.93
CA VAL A 197 3.09 -1.34 -18.02
C VAL A 197 4.35 -1.59 -18.84
N TYR A 198 5.49 -1.77 -18.19
CA TYR A 198 6.75 -2.00 -18.90
C TYR A 198 6.72 -3.26 -19.80
N PRO A 199 6.33 -4.45 -19.29
CA PRO A 199 6.18 -5.62 -20.16
C PRO A 199 5.18 -5.40 -21.31
N ALA A 200 4.07 -4.70 -21.06
CA ALA A 200 3.06 -4.44 -22.08
C ALA A 200 3.57 -3.52 -23.20
N LEU A 201 4.39 -2.51 -22.86
CA LEU A 201 5.08 -1.67 -23.85
C LEU A 201 6.14 -2.45 -24.63
N ALA A 202 6.92 -3.28 -23.94
CA ALA A 202 7.96 -4.09 -24.58
C ALA A 202 7.39 -5.05 -25.63
N THR A 203 6.25 -5.67 -25.32
CA THR A 203 5.58 -6.66 -26.19
C THR A 203 4.55 -6.07 -27.15
N GLY A 204 4.34 -4.75 -27.18
CA GLY A 204 3.38 -4.09 -28.06
C GLY A 204 1.90 -4.33 -27.71
N VAL A 205 1.61 -4.73 -26.46
CA VAL A 205 0.24 -4.80 -25.93
C VAL A 205 -0.37 -3.41 -25.77
N ILE A 206 0.48 -2.44 -25.43
CA ILE A 206 0.19 -1.00 -25.48
C ILE A 206 1.31 -0.25 -26.19
N ASP A 207 1.00 0.94 -26.71
CA ASP A 207 1.88 1.82 -27.48
C ASP A 207 2.42 3.00 -26.59
#